data_ff77b39ed2e1bc917b5c1816fc500088
#
_entry.id   ff77b39ed2e1bc917b5c1816fc500088
#
_cell.length_a   1.000
_cell.length_b   1.000
_cell.length_c   1.000
_cell.angle_alpha   90.00
_cell.angle_beta   90.00
_cell.angle_gamma   90.00
#
_symmetry.space_group_name_H-M   'P 1'
#
loop_
_entity.id
_entity.type
_entity.pdbx_description
1 polymer ?
#
loop_
_entity_poly.entity_id
_entity_poly.type
_entity_poly.pdbx_seq_one_letter_code
_entity_poly.pdbx_strand_id
1 'polypeptide(L)'
;MTVGSTPSRAVVVGTGSRAQMFTEALARRPRLRVAALCDPNPVRIAHHQRLLKEAGEPEAAAWSPAEFERRLRADDIQEVVVTCVDALHDAYIVPALRAGCRVVTEKPMTTDAAKCRRILETVRETGNHLAVAFNYRFNPVHEEVHRQLSGGAIGEVLSVHFEWLLDTRHGADYFRRWHREKKHSGGLMVHKSSHHFDLVNWWLGARPEEVFGYGRLGFYGRAAGERSGYRRDYERAHGAAAARDDPFALELAENDAMRSLYLDAEGADGYHRDRNVFGDDITIEDDMALLVRYDTGATMTYHLTAYSPWEGYRVMFNGTRGRLELEVEESAWQPPLLGTASGRGTIHGDQALANAGGPRLVLRPLWEPPREVELPAFDHAGHGGGDERMLDVLYGPVDPADGPVDPADGAMDPAAATGAAAVDASDASRRRATEEDGALALVTGLAANQSFVSGKPVATADVVAP
;
A
#
# COMPACT_ATOMS: atom_id res chain seq x y z
N MET A 1 3.15 7.60 41.53
CA MET A 1 2.62 6.35 40.92
C MET A 1 1.46 6.75 40.05
N THR A 2 1.71 7.01 38.78
CA THR A 2 0.67 7.24 37.78
C THR A 2 -0.06 5.91 37.57
N VAL A 3 -1.37 5.94 37.76
CA VAL A 3 -2.25 4.80 37.44
C VAL A 3 -2.09 4.53 35.96
N GLY A 4 -1.35 3.47 35.62
CA GLY A 4 -1.15 3.06 34.22
C GLY A 4 -2.52 2.71 33.62
N SER A 5 -2.95 3.41 32.60
CA SER A 5 -4.12 3.03 31.80
C SER A 5 -3.90 1.63 31.24
N THR A 6 -4.92 0.78 31.29
CA THR A 6 -4.87 -0.56 30.69
C THR A 6 -4.61 -0.38 29.18
N PRO A 7 -3.64 -1.11 28.57
CA PRO A 7 -3.38 -1.01 27.15
C PRO A 7 -4.63 -1.32 26.31
N SER A 8 -4.85 -0.56 25.26
CA SER A 8 -5.89 -0.85 24.26
C SER A 8 -5.62 -2.18 23.57
N ARG A 9 -6.65 -2.99 23.43
CA ARG A 9 -6.56 -4.36 22.89
C ARG A 9 -6.80 -4.33 21.40
N ALA A 10 -5.79 -4.78 20.64
CA ALA A 10 -5.84 -4.82 19.19
C ALA A 10 -5.97 -6.27 18.66
N VAL A 11 -6.64 -6.42 17.54
CA VAL A 11 -6.61 -7.64 16.74
C VAL A 11 -6.02 -7.36 15.36
N VAL A 12 -5.08 -8.20 14.91
CA VAL A 12 -4.53 -8.18 13.56
C VAL A 12 -5.22 -9.26 12.74
N VAL A 13 -5.84 -8.86 11.63
CA VAL A 13 -6.60 -9.73 10.72
C VAL A 13 -5.82 -9.96 9.43
N GLY A 14 -5.54 -11.23 9.12
CA GLY A 14 -4.67 -11.60 8.01
C GLY A 14 -3.20 -11.52 8.42
N THR A 15 -2.60 -12.66 8.76
CA THR A 15 -1.22 -12.74 9.28
C THR A 15 -0.21 -13.07 8.17
N GLY A 16 -0.34 -12.38 7.02
CA GLY A 16 0.63 -12.44 5.92
C GLY A 16 1.84 -11.53 6.14
N SER A 17 2.70 -11.41 5.12
CA SER A 17 3.93 -10.61 5.19
C SER A 17 3.66 -9.14 5.58
N ARG A 18 2.63 -8.51 5.05
CA ARG A 18 2.32 -7.10 5.35
C ARG A 18 1.91 -6.87 6.80
N ALA A 19 1.30 -7.86 7.44
CA ALA A 19 0.90 -7.82 8.85
C ALA A 19 2.09 -7.74 9.81
N GLN A 20 3.29 -8.18 9.41
CA GLN A 20 4.47 -8.17 10.28
C GLN A 20 4.76 -6.76 10.78
N MET A 21 4.77 -5.78 9.87
CA MET A 21 4.99 -4.38 10.21
C MET A 21 4.04 -3.89 11.32
N PHE A 22 2.75 -4.22 11.21
CA PHE A 22 1.76 -3.83 12.22
C PHE A 22 1.93 -4.60 13.53
N THR A 23 2.17 -5.91 13.47
CA THR A 23 2.39 -6.73 14.67
C THR A 23 3.58 -6.21 15.48
N GLU A 24 4.70 -5.94 14.82
CA GLU A 24 5.91 -5.40 15.46
C GLU A 24 5.69 -3.97 15.96
N ALA A 25 5.00 -3.14 15.20
CA ALA A 25 4.71 -1.78 15.58
C ALA A 25 3.82 -1.69 16.83
N LEU A 26 2.78 -2.51 16.89
CA LEU A 26 1.90 -2.58 18.06
C LEU A 26 2.63 -3.13 19.28
N ALA A 27 3.47 -4.16 19.12
CA ALA A 27 4.26 -4.76 20.20
C ALA A 27 5.25 -3.79 20.85
N ARG A 28 5.76 -2.81 20.07
CA ARG A 28 6.71 -1.80 20.58
C ARG A 28 6.03 -0.61 21.29
N ARG A 29 4.69 -0.52 21.30
CA ARG A 29 3.95 0.61 21.85
C ARG A 29 3.21 0.23 23.15
N PRO A 30 3.67 0.69 24.33
CA PRO A 30 3.16 0.23 25.64
C PRO A 30 1.66 0.46 25.88
N ARG A 31 1.03 1.35 25.11
CA ARG A 31 -0.40 1.63 25.20
C ARG A 31 -1.27 0.67 24.40
N LEU A 32 -0.67 -0.15 23.57
CA LEU A 32 -1.34 -1.11 22.72
C LEU A 32 -0.89 -2.52 23.09
N ARG A 33 -1.76 -3.48 22.89
CA ARG A 33 -1.47 -4.90 23.05
C ARG A 33 -2.12 -5.67 21.93
N VAL A 34 -1.36 -6.48 21.22
CA VAL A 34 -1.93 -7.47 20.29
C VAL A 34 -2.62 -8.56 21.12
N ALA A 35 -3.94 -8.43 21.26
CA ALA A 35 -4.77 -9.35 22.04
C ALA A 35 -5.11 -10.61 21.26
N ALA A 36 -5.23 -10.50 19.92
CA ALA A 36 -5.55 -11.61 19.05
C ALA A 36 -4.94 -11.47 17.64
N LEU A 37 -4.73 -12.61 17.01
CA LEU A 37 -4.35 -12.78 15.60
C LEU A 37 -5.45 -13.59 14.92
N CYS A 38 -6.03 -13.06 13.84
CA CYS A 38 -7.14 -13.68 13.12
C CYS A 38 -6.71 -14.08 11.72
N ASP A 39 -6.56 -15.38 11.47
CA ASP A 39 -6.20 -15.94 10.15
C ASP A 39 -6.71 -17.38 10.04
N PRO A 40 -7.10 -17.86 8.86
CA PRO A 40 -7.44 -19.27 8.67
C PRO A 40 -6.23 -20.21 8.77
N ASN A 41 -5.00 -19.67 8.64
CA ASN A 41 -3.77 -20.46 8.61
C ASN A 41 -3.02 -20.40 9.94
N PRO A 42 -3.00 -21.51 10.72
CA PRO A 42 -2.35 -21.54 12.03
C PRO A 42 -0.83 -21.39 11.97
N VAL A 43 -0.20 -21.73 10.84
CA VAL A 43 1.27 -21.59 10.67
C VAL A 43 1.65 -20.11 10.58
N ARG A 44 0.87 -19.30 9.87
CA ARG A 44 1.06 -17.85 9.82
C ARG A 44 0.82 -17.20 11.18
N ILE A 45 -0.23 -17.62 11.89
CA ILE A 45 -0.45 -17.16 13.28
C ILE A 45 0.78 -17.48 14.14
N ALA A 46 1.30 -18.71 14.07
CA ALA A 46 2.49 -19.10 14.85
C ALA A 46 3.74 -18.28 14.49
N HIS A 47 3.88 -17.84 13.25
CA HIS A 47 4.95 -16.91 12.85
C HIS A 47 4.83 -15.57 13.60
N HIS A 48 3.63 -14.97 13.62
CA HIS A 48 3.39 -13.71 14.34
C HIS A 48 3.49 -13.86 15.88
N GLN A 49 3.13 -15.02 16.42
CA GLN A 49 3.38 -15.33 17.84
C GLN A 49 4.89 -15.29 18.19
N ARG A 50 5.76 -15.76 17.29
CA ARG A 50 7.21 -15.64 17.48
C ARG A 50 7.67 -14.19 17.51
N LEU A 51 7.16 -13.34 16.58
CA LEU A 51 7.48 -11.89 16.58
C LEU A 51 7.07 -11.23 17.91
N LEU A 52 5.86 -11.52 18.41
CA LEU A 52 5.41 -11.00 19.70
C LEU A 52 6.30 -11.48 20.85
N LYS A 53 6.67 -12.75 20.87
CA LYS A 53 7.56 -13.31 21.89
C LYS A 53 8.95 -12.68 21.86
N GLU A 54 9.51 -12.46 20.66
CA GLU A 54 10.80 -11.79 20.47
C GLU A 54 10.77 -10.33 20.94
N ALA A 55 9.62 -9.66 20.82
CA ALA A 55 9.36 -8.33 21.36
C ALA A 55 9.09 -8.33 22.88
N GLY A 56 9.04 -9.49 23.54
CA GLY A 56 8.73 -9.60 24.97
C GLY A 56 7.24 -9.51 25.33
N GLU A 57 6.37 -9.56 24.32
CA GLU A 57 4.93 -9.48 24.49
C GLU A 57 4.31 -10.86 24.85
N PRO A 58 3.18 -10.86 25.59
CA PRO A 58 2.42 -12.07 25.84
C PRO A 58 1.87 -12.68 24.56
N GLU A 59 1.64 -13.98 24.57
CA GLU A 59 0.98 -14.69 23.45
C GLU A 59 -0.42 -14.12 23.20
N ALA A 60 -0.70 -13.80 21.91
CA ALA A 60 -2.01 -13.33 21.46
C ALA A 60 -2.95 -14.52 21.24
N ALA A 61 -4.26 -14.33 21.42
CA ALA A 61 -5.23 -15.38 21.12
C ALA A 61 -5.28 -15.68 19.60
N ALA A 62 -5.34 -16.94 19.22
CA ALA A 62 -5.55 -17.34 17.84
C ALA A 62 -7.06 -17.41 17.55
N TRP A 63 -7.51 -16.62 16.56
CA TRP A 63 -8.93 -16.64 16.13
C TRP A 63 -9.07 -17.18 14.72
N SER A 64 -10.07 -18.00 14.52
CA SER A 64 -10.53 -18.30 13.16
C SER A 64 -11.40 -17.15 12.62
N PRO A 65 -11.47 -16.97 11.29
CA PRO A 65 -12.37 -15.97 10.68
C PRO A 65 -13.83 -16.09 11.12
N ALA A 66 -14.32 -17.30 11.35
CA ALA A 66 -15.70 -17.55 11.78
C ALA A 66 -16.01 -17.05 13.20
N GLU A 67 -14.99 -16.86 14.03
CA GLU A 67 -15.15 -16.39 15.41
C GLU A 67 -15.05 -14.86 15.52
N PHE A 68 -14.53 -14.18 14.49
CA PHE A 68 -14.12 -12.78 14.53
C PHE A 68 -15.19 -11.85 15.12
N GLU A 69 -16.37 -11.77 14.49
CA GLU A 69 -17.43 -10.85 14.92
C GLU A 69 -17.90 -11.10 16.36
N ARG A 70 -18.06 -12.38 16.72
CA ARG A 70 -18.47 -12.74 18.07
C ARG A 70 -17.44 -12.32 19.13
N ARG A 71 -16.16 -12.50 18.82
CA ARG A 71 -15.06 -12.24 19.74
C ARG A 71 -14.73 -10.77 19.91
N LEU A 72 -15.00 -9.91 18.93
CA LEU A 72 -14.73 -8.47 19.05
C LEU A 72 -15.30 -7.88 20.35
N ARG A 73 -16.57 -8.19 20.67
CA ARG A 73 -17.23 -7.73 21.88
C ARG A 73 -16.88 -8.54 23.10
N ALA A 74 -16.80 -9.87 22.96
CA ALA A 74 -16.53 -10.77 24.08
C ALA A 74 -15.15 -10.54 24.69
N ASP A 75 -14.17 -10.21 23.88
CA ASP A 75 -12.79 -10.02 24.28
C ASP A 75 -12.41 -8.53 24.43
N ASP A 76 -13.40 -7.62 24.43
CA ASP A 76 -13.23 -6.17 24.60
C ASP A 76 -12.12 -5.58 23.71
N ILE A 77 -12.30 -5.67 22.38
CA ILE A 77 -11.35 -5.17 21.38
C ILE A 77 -11.67 -3.70 21.07
N GLN A 78 -10.66 -2.83 21.11
CA GLN A 78 -10.78 -1.41 20.77
C GLN A 78 -10.20 -1.08 19.40
N GLU A 79 -9.26 -1.91 18.89
CA GLU A 79 -8.53 -1.65 17.65
C GLU A 79 -8.58 -2.87 16.73
N VAL A 80 -8.81 -2.67 15.44
CA VAL A 80 -8.74 -3.72 14.42
C VAL A 80 -7.84 -3.27 13.29
N VAL A 81 -6.81 -4.08 13.01
CA VAL A 81 -5.90 -3.87 11.86
C VAL A 81 -6.21 -4.92 10.81
N VAL A 82 -6.63 -4.48 9.62
CA VAL A 82 -7.04 -5.35 8.51
C VAL A 82 -5.93 -5.40 7.46
N THR A 83 -5.32 -6.58 7.29
CA THR A 83 -4.17 -6.82 6.40
C THR A 83 -4.34 -8.12 5.59
N CYS A 84 -5.56 -8.62 5.49
CA CYS A 84 -5.88 -9.83 4.74
C CYS A 84 -5.91 -9.58 3.21
N VAL A 85 -6.44 -10.50 2.43
CA VAL A 85 -6.63 -10.34 0.98
C VAL A 85 -7.62 -9.20 0.71
N ASP A 86 -7.29 -8.29 -0.21
CA ASP A 86 -8.02 -7.04 -0.49
C ASP A 86 -9.54 -7.23 -0.64
N ALA A 87 -9.94 -8.30 -1.33
CA ALA A 87 -11.36 -8.61 -1.55
C ALA A 87 -12.13 -8.96 -0.27
N LEU A 88 -11.45 -9.17 0.85
CA LEU A 88 -12.05 -9.55 2.13
C LEU A 88 -12.04 -8.43 3.16
N HIS A 89 -11.46 -7.26 2.87
CA HIS A 89 -11.34 -6.17 3.82
C HIS A 89 -12.68 -5.76 4.42
N ASP A 90 -13.72 -5.60 3.60
CA ASP A 90 -15.06 -5.20 4.05
C ASP A 90 -15.71 -6.18 5.03
N ALA A 91 -15.41 -7.48 4.90
CA ALA A 91 -15.93 -8.51 5.79
C ALA A 91 -15.42 -8.36 7.23
N TYR A 92 -14.31 -7.66 7.43
CA TYR A 92 -13.75 -7.38 8.75
C TYR A 92 -13.94 -5.92 9.18
N ILE A 93 -13.89 -4.97 8.25
CA ILE A 93 -14.11 -3.53 8.52
C ILE A 93 -15.52 -3.31 9.08
N VAL A 94 -16.55 -3.80 8.38
CA VAL A 94 -17.96 -3.54 8.73
C VAL A 94 -18.32 -4.04 10.15
N PRO A 95 -18.07 -5.32 10.52
CA PRO A 95 -18.38 -5.77 11.87
C PRO A 95 -17.52 -5.11 12.94
N ALA A 96 -16.26 -4.73 12.64
CA ALA A 96 -15.40 -4.00 13.58
C ALA A 96 -15.96 -2.60 13.89
N LEU A 97 -16.35 -1.83 12.89
CA LEU A 97 -16.99 -0.52 13.06
C LEU A 97 -18.29 -0.65 13.86
N ARG A 98 -19.13 -1.65 13.56
CA ARG A 98 -20.38 -1.91 14.30
C ARG A 98 -20.16 -2.36 15.74
N ALA A 99 -19.01 -2.93 16.03
CA ALA A 99 -18.61 -3.30 17.39
C ALA A 99 -18.06 -2.11 18.20
N GLY A 100 -17.84 -0.95 17.57
CA GLY A 100 -17.30 0.26 18.21
C GLY A 100 -15.77 0.34 18.16
N CYS A 101 -15.12 -0.53 17.40
CA CYS A 101 -13.66 -0.52 17.25
C CYS A 101 -13.20 0.61 16.32
N ARG A 102 -12.02 1.18 16.58
CA ARG A 102 -11.25 1.91 15.56
C ARG A 102 -10.69 0.90 14.57
N VAL A 103 -10.69 1.26 13.29
CA VAL A 103 -10.21 0.36 12.25
C VAL A 103 -9.11 1.02 11.46
N VAL A 104 -8.00 0.32 11.31
CA VAL A 104 -6.96 0.61 10.33
C VAL A 104 -6.98 -0.50 9.29
N THR A 105 -7.15 -0.15 8.02
CA THR A 105 -7.10 -1.12 6.92
C THR A 105 -5.92 -0.87 6.01
N GLU A 106 -5.27 -1.94 5.57
CA GLU A 106 -4.36 -1.85 4.44
C GLU A 106 -5.11 -1.38 3.18
N LYS A 107 -4.33 -0.82 2.28
CA LYS A 107 -4.83 -0.39 0.97
C LYS A 107 -4.85 -1.59 -0.03
N PRO A 108 -5.75 -1.56 -1.00
CA PRO A 108 -6.88 -0.65 -1.16
C PRO A 108 -7.93 -0.87 -0.08
N MET A 109 -8.77 0.13 0.19
CA MET A 109 -9.82 -0.01 1.21
C MET A 109 -10.71 -1.23 0.97
N THR A 110 -11.00 -1.53 -0.29
CA THR A 110 -11.66 -2.75 -0.79
C THR A 110 -11.46 -2.89 -2.31
N THR A 111 -12.17 -3.82 -2.98
CA THR A 111 -11.95 -4.14 -4.39
C THR A 111 -13.13 -3.86 -5.31
N ASP A 112 -14.30 -3.51 -4.79
CA ASP A 112 -15.49 -3.22 -5.60
C ASP A 112 -16.42 -2.16 -4.99
N ALA A 113 -17.28 -1.61 -5.83
CA ALA A 113 -18.16 -0.50 -5.49
C ALA A 113 -19.20 -0.86 -4.41
N ALA A 114 -19.76 -2.07 -4.43
CA ALA A 114 -20.78 -2.47 -3.45
C ALA A 114 -20.20 -2.58 -2.04
N LYS A 115 -18.99 -3.13 -1.93
CA LYS A 115 -18.25 -3.19 -0.66
C LYS A 115 -17.85 -1.79 -0.18
N CYS A 116 -17.39 -0.93 -1.09
CA CYS A 116 -17.07 0.47 -0.78
C CYS A 116 -18.28 1.20 -0.17
N ARG A 117 -19.43 1.15 -0.83
CA ARG A 117 -20.68 1.75 -0.30
C ARG A 117 -21.03 1.23 1.10
N ARG A 118 -20.97 -0.08 1.31
CA ARG A 118 -21.25 -0.70 2.60
C ARG A 118 -20.32 -0.20 3.71
N ILE A 119 -19.02 -0.03 3.42
CA ILE A 119 -18.07 0.55 4.36
C ILE A 119 -18.46 1.99 4.69
N LEU A 120 -18.66 2.85 3.66
CA LEU A 120 -19.03 4.25 3.84
C LEU A 120 -20.35 4.43 4.60
N GLU A 121 -21.35 3.60 4.32
CA GLU A 121 -22.63 3.57 5.05
C GLU A 121 -22.40 3.19 6.52
N THR A 122 -21.58 2.17 6.77
CA THR A 122 -21.30 1.73 8.14
C THR A 122 -20.57 2.79 8.95
N VAL A 123 -19.59 3.50 8.35
CA VAL A 123 -18.94 4.65 9.01
C VAL A 123 -19.95 5.71 9.39
N ARG A 124 -20.86 6.09 8.46
CA ARG A 124 -21.91 7.08 8.74
C ARG A 124 -22.90 6.62 9.81
N GLU A 125 -23.30 5.34 9.78
CA GLU A 125 -24.24 4.75 10.76
C GLU A 125 -23.65 4.72 12.17
N THR A 126 -22.36 4.40 12.29
CA THR A 126 -21.71 4.18 13.58
C THR A 126 -21.03 5.42 14.14
N GLY A 127 -20.61 6.35 13.28
CA GLY A 127 -19.76 7.48 13.64
C GLY A 127 -18.33 7.06 14.04
N ASN A 128 -17.97 5.80 13.85
CA ASN A 128 -16.64 5.29 14.18
C ASN A 128 -15.61 5.61 13.08
N HIS A 129 -14.31 5.53 13.41
CA HIS A 129 -13.24 5.95 12.55
C HIS A 129 -12.64 4.77 11.77
N LEU A 130 -12.41 4.99 10.48
CA LEU A 130 -11.63 4.12 9.60
C LEU A 130 -10.45 4.91 9.04
N ALA A 131 -9.25 4.39 9.20
CA ALA A 131 -8.05 4.91 8.54
C ALA A 131 -7.59 3.91 7.45
N VAL A 132 -7.22 4.43 6.28
CA VAL A 132 -6.63 3.64 5.20
C VAL A 132 -5.12 3.86 5.18
N ALA A 133 -4.34 2.79 5.19
CA ALA A 133 -2.89 2.83 5.35
C ALA A 133 -2.18 3.29 4.05
N PHE A 134 -2.46 4.51 3.60
CA PHE A 134 -1.75 5.14 2.49
C PHE A 134 -0.42 5.74 2.95
N ASN A 135 0.57 4.87 3.16
CA ASN A 135 1.90 5.21 3.66
C ASN A 135 2.68 6.20 2.76
N TYR A 136 2.36 6.30 1.48
CA TYR A 136 3.01 7.24 0.56
C TYR A 136 2.79 8.71 0.94
N ARG A 137 1.68 9.07 1.60
CA ARG A 137 1.47 10.42 2.14
C ARG A 137 2.51 10.81 3.20
N PHE A 138 3.17 9.82 3.82
CA PHE A 138 4.16 9.99 4.87
C PHE A 138 5.62 9.92 4.37
N ASN A 139 5.82 9.72 3.07
CA ASN A 139 7.14 9.83 2.46
C ASN A 139 7.56 11.30 2.43
N PRO A 140 8.74 11.67 3.00
CA PRO A 140 9.18 13.06 3.09
C PRO A 140 9.24 13.80 1.74
N VAL A 141 9.54 13.07 0.66
CA VAL A 141 9.58 13.64 -0.70
C VAL A 141 8.16 14.00 -1.18
N HIS A 142 7.18 13.13 -0.91
CA HIS A 142 5.78 13.39 -1.26
C HIS A 142 5.17 14.52 -0.42
N GLU A 143 5.57 14.62 0.84
CA GLU A 143 5.21 15.75 1.72
C GLU A 143 5.75 17.06 1.17
N GLU A 144 6.99 17.06 0.68
CA GLU A 144 7.58 18.26 0.07
C GLU A 144 6.84 18.68 -1.20
N VAL A 145 6.46 17.74 -2.08
CA VAL A 145 5.59 18.03 -3.22
C VAL A 145 4.28 18.67 -2.77
N HIS A 146 3.61 18.10 -1.76
CA HIS A 146 2.38 18.65 -1.20
C HIS A 146 2.60 20.09 -0.68
N ARG A 147 3.70 20.33 0.03
CA ARG A 147 4.05 21.66 0.56
C ARG A 147 4.27 22.70 -0.54
N GLN A 148 4.96 22.33 -1.64
CA GLN A 148 5.18 23.21 -2.78
C GLN A 148 3.86 23.56 -3.48
N LEU A 149 3.00 22.57 -3.72
CA LEU A 149 1.72 22.78 -4.40
C LEU A 149 0.74 23.58 -3.53
N SER A 150 0.54 23.20 -2.27
CA SER A 150 -0.34 23.92 -1.33
C SER A 150 0.15 25.32 -1.02
N GLY A 151 1.49 25.55 -1.01
CA GLY A 151 2.11 26.85 -0.91
C GLY A 151 2.00 27.71 -2.18
N GLY A 152 1.41 27.17 -3.25
CA GLY A 152 1.17 27.88 -4.51
C GLY A 152 2.43 28.15 -5.33
N ALA A 153 3.49 27.34 -5.19
CA ALA A 153 4.77 27.54 -5.90
C ALA A 153 4.61 27.60 -7.42
N ILE A 154 3.62 26.89 -7.99
CA ILE A 154 3.31 26.91 -9.43
C ILE A 154 1.93 27.50 -9.74
N GLY A 155 1.26 28.11 -8.75
CA GLY A 155 -0.12 28.60 -8.88
C GLY A 155 -1.16 27.48 -8.89
N GLU A 156 -2.26 27.69 -9.58
CA GLU A 156 -3.30 26.67 -9.80
C GLU A 156 -2.76 25.56 -10.70
N VAL A 157 -2.93 24.30 -10.30
CA VAL A 157 -2.50 23.15 -11.11
C VAL A 157 -3.54 22.90 -12.20
N LEU A 158 -3.08 22.86 -13.45
CA LEU A 158 -3.93 22.65 -14.63
C LEU A 158 -3.81 21.22 -15.19
N SER A 159 -2.63 20.62 -15.08
CA SER A 159 -2.44 19.23 -15.52
C SER A 159 -1.32 18.52 -14.76
N VAL A 160 -1.45 17.20 -14.68
CA VAL A 160 -0.49 16.27 -14.09
C VAL A 160 -0.09 15.22 -15.13
N HIS A 161 1.18 14.91 -15.19
CA HIS A 161 1.67 13.72 -15.89
C HIS A 161 2.33 12.80 -14.87
N PHE A 162 1.88 11.56 -14.77
CA PHE A 162 2.36 10.59 -13.79
C PHE A 162 2.68 9.26 -14.49
N GLU A 163 3.95 8.88 -14.46
CA GLU A 163 4.45 7.59 -14.92
C GLU A 163 4.99 6.80 -13.72
N TRP A 164 4.56 5.54 -13.56
CA TRP A 164 5.12 4.61 -12.59
C TRP A 164 5.63 3.34 -13.28
N LEU A 165 6.87 3.01 -13.02
CA LEU A 165 7.56 1.86 -13.60
C LEU A 165 7.91 0.87 -12.49
N LEU A 166 7.36 -0.34 -12.55
CA LEU A 166 7.75 -1.45 -11.70
C LEU A 166 8.76 -2.30 -12.46
N ASP A 167 9.87 -2.62 -11.82
CA ASP A 167 10.86 -3.50 -12.42
C ASP A 167 10.36 -4.96 -12.55
N THR A 168 11.13 -5.79 -13.24
CA THR A 168 10.75 -7.19 -13.52
C THR A 168 10.73 -8.09 -12.28
N ARG A 169 11.24 -7.66 -11.12
CA ARG A 169 11.13 -8.42 -9.86
C ARG A 169 9.89 -8.04 -9.08
N HIS A 170 9.70 -6.75 -8.85
CA HIS A 170 8.55 -6.22 -8.13
C HIS A 170 7.28 -6.40 -8.96
N GLY A 171 7.30 -6.03 -10.25
CA GLY A 171 6.17 -6.23 -11.14
C GLY A 171 5.74 -7.68 -11.24
N ALA A 172 6.70 -8.60 -11.47
CA ALA A 172 6.41 -10.04 -11.50
C ALA A 172 5.74 -10.57 -10.23
N ASP A 173 5.98 -9.93 -9.08
CA ASP A 173 5.41 -10.38 -7.81
C ASP A 173 3.89 -10.35 -7.79
N TYR A 174 3.26 -9.41 -8.47
CA TYR A 174 1.79 -9.37 -8.61
C TYR A 174 1.23 -10.53 -9.44
N PHE A 175 2.04 -11.11 -10.31
CA PHE A 175 1.66 -12.22 -11.19
C PHE A 175 2.00 -13.61 -10.61
N ARG A 176 2.73 -13.68 -9.47
CA ARG A 176 3.03 -14.94 -8.76
C ARG A 176 1.97 -15.32 -7.74
N ARG A 177 1.33 -14.34 -7.13
CA ARG A 177 0.45 -14.51 -5.95
C ARG A 177 -1.00 -14.21 -6.27
N TRP A 178 -1.89 -14.25 -5.26
CA TRP A 178 -3.34 -14.06 -5.40
C TRP A 178 -3.73 -12.77 -6.13
N HIS A 179 -2.87 -11.77 -6.17
CA HIS A 179 -3.06 -10.51 -6.91
C HIS A 179 -3.29 -10.72 -8.40
N ARG A 180 -2.76 -11.80 -8.98
CA ARG A 180 -2.92 -12.17 -10.41
C ARG A 180 -4.36 -12.34 -10.84
N GLU A 181 -5.27 -12.54 -9.87
CA GLU A 181 -6.69 -12.69 -10.13
C GLU A 181 -7.45 -11.41 -9.72
N LYS A 182 -8.05 -10.74 -10.69
CA LYS A 182 -8.78 -9.47 -10.48
C LYS A 182 -9.87 -9.58 -9.41
N LYS A 183 -10.50 -10.76 -9.24
CA LYS A 183 -11.50 -11.01 -8.19
C LYS A 183 -10.96 -10.84 -6.77
N HIS A 184 -9.64 -10.99 -6.57
CA HIS A 184 -8.99 -10.87 -5.26
C HIS A 184 -8.38 -9.49 -5.03
N SER A 185 -7.87 -8.84 -6.09
CA SER A 185 -7.10 -7.60 -5.99
C SER A 185 -7.79 -6.38 -6.60
N GLY A 186 -8.82 -6.57 -7.41
CA GLY A 186 -9.37 -5.51 -8.26
C GLY A 186 -8.48 -5.14 -9.46
N GLY A 187 -7.35 -5.83 -9.66
CA GLY A 187 -6.30 -5.49 -10.65
C GLY A 187 -5.36 -4.39 -10.16
N LEU A 188 -4.30 -4.11 -10.93
CA LEU A 188 -3.27 -3.15 -10.51
C LEU A 188 -3.78 -1.72 -10.42
N MET A 189 -4.83 -1.33 -11.18
CA MET A 189 -5.46 -0.02 -11.05
C MET A 189 -6.11 0.19 -9.68
N VAL A 190 -6.61 -0.87 -9.05
CA VAL A 190 -7.16 -0.85 -7.69
C VAL A 190 -6.06 -1.12 -6.67
N HIS A 191 -5.33 -2.23 -6.81
CA HIS A 191 -4.36 -2.65 -5.79
C HIS A 191 -3.15 -1.71 -5.67
N LYS A 192 -2.43 -1.46 -6.79
CA LYS A 192 -1.18 -0.65 -6.78
C LYS A 192 -1.47 0.83 -6.96
N SER A 193 -2.27 1.17 -7.98
CA SER A 193 -2.49 2.56 -8.37
C SER A 193 -3.35 3.34 -7.39
N SER A 194 -4.03 2.69 -6.43
CA SER A 194 -4.73 3.40 -5.35
C SER A 194 -3.79 4.32 -4.55
N HIS A 195 -2.54 3.92 -4.32
CA HIS A 195 -1.54 4.82 -3.74
C HIS A 195 -1.31 6.07 -4.58
N HIS A 196 -1.24 5.91 -5.89
CA HIS A 196 -0.91 6.99 -6.83
C HIS A 196 -2.11 7.93 -7.00
N PHE A 197 -3.31 7.37 -7.08
CA PHE A 197 -4.54 8.17 -7.14
C PHE A 197 -4.78 8.93 -5.85
N ASP A 198 -4.54 8.28 -4.71
CA ASP A 198 -4.58 8.93 -3.40
C ASP A 198 -3.60 10.11 -3.31
N LEU A 199 -2.35 9.92 -3.73
CA LEU A 199 -1.36 10.99 -3.75
C LEU A 199 -1.80 12.18 -4.60
N VAL A 200 -2.28 11.93 -5.83
CA VAL A 200 -2.68 13.04 -6.72
C VAL A 200 -3.92 13.74 -6.16
N ASN A 201 -4.92 13.01 -5.67
CA ASN A 201 -6.09 13.60 -5.02
C ASN A 201 -5.67 14.50 -3.85
N TRP A 202 -4.76 14.03 -3.00
CA TRP A 202 -4.23 14.76 -1.84
C TRP A 202 -3.39 15.98 -2.25
N TRP A 203 -2.50 15.84 -3.25
CA TRP A 203 -1.66 16.92 -3.75
C TRP A 203 -2.47 18.06 -4.39
N LEU A 204 -3.54 17.70 -5.11
CA LEU A 204 -4.40 18.68 -5.77
C LEU A 204 -5.51 19.22 -4.85
N GLY A 205 -5.84 18.52 -3.75
CA GLY A 205 -7.04 18.78 -2.97
C GLY A 205 -8.31 18.64 -3.82
N ALA A 206 -8.33 17.71 -4.78
CA ALA A 206 -9.36 17.59 -5.82
C ALA A 206 -9.93 16.17 -5.91
N ARG A 207 -11.11 16.04 -6.49
CA ARG A 207 -11.84 14.77 -6.66
C ARG A 207 -11.85 14.35 -8.13
N PRO A 208 -11.55 13.08 -8.46
CA PRO A 208 -11.67 12.57 -9.82
C PRO A 208 -13.16 12.54 -10.24
N GLU A 209 -13.49 13.05 -11.44
CA GLU A 209 -14.85 13.07 -12.00
C GLU A 209 -15.05 12.07 -13.12
N GLU A 210 -14.05 11.90 -13.99
CA GLU A 210 -14.15 11.05 -15.16
C GLU A 210 -12.82 10.38 -15.46
N VAL A 211 -12.87 9.12 -15.86
CA VAL A 211 -11.70 8.31 -16.20
C VAL A 211 -11.90 7.65 -17.55
N PHE A 212 -10.88 7.74 -18.41
CA PHE A 212 -10.78 6.99 -19.67
C PHE A 212 -9.42 6.30 -19.76
N GLY A 213 -9.36 5.08 -20.28
CA GLY A 213 -8.07 4.43 -20.46
C GLY A 213 -8.10 3.11 -21.19
N TYR A 214 -6.89 2.57 -21.37
CA TYR A 214 -6.61 1.26 -21.94
C TYR A 214 -5.73 0.46 -21.01
N GLY A 215 -6.03 -0.83 -20.87
CA GLY A 215 -5.23 -1.79 -20.12
C GLY A 215 -5.15 -3.12 -20.86
N ARG A 216 -4.03 -3.80 -20.74
CA ARG A 216 -3.82 -5.12 -21.34
C ARG A 216 -2.85 -5.97 -20.52
N LEU A 217 -2.95 -7.28 -20.68
CA LEU A 217 -1.92 -8.24 -20.28
C LEU A 217 -1.02 -8.49 -21.51
N GLY A 218 0.11 -7.80 -21.58
CA GLY A 218 0.96 -7.76 -22.78
C GLY A 218 2.30 -8.45 -22.61
N PHE A 219 2.85 -8.48 -21.41
CA PHE A 219 4.18 -9.03 -21.09
C PHE A 219 4.10 -10.36 -20.32
N TYR A 220 3.32 -10.43 -19.22
CA TYR A 220 3.10 -11.66 -18.46
C TYR A 220 2.01 -12.54 -19.10
N GLY A 221 1.74 -13.69 -18.49
CA GLY A 221 0.79 -14.67 -18.99
C GLY A 221 1.36 -15.59 -20.10
N ARG A 222 0.68 -16.72 -20.32
CA ARG A 222 1.15 -17.78 -21.24
C ARG A 222 1.46 -17.26 -22.65
N ALA A 223 0.50 -16.61 -23.27
CA ALA A 223 0.63 -16.18 -24.67
C ALA A 223 1.80 -15.20 -24.89
N ALA A 224 2.04 -14.29 -23.94
CA ALA A 224 3.16 -13.36 -24.01
C ALA A 224 4.50 -14.08 -23.73
N GLY A 225 4.53 -14.95 -22.72
CA GLY A 225 5.72 -15.73 -22.39
C GLY A 225 6.17 -16.69 -23.49
N GLU A 226 5.24 -17.32 -24.20
CA GLU A 226 5.53 -18.15 -25.38
C GLU A 226 6.07 -17.31 -26.54
N ARG A 227 5.45 -16.19 -26.83
CA ARG A 227 5.85 -15.27 -27.90
C ARG A 227 7.23 -14.66 -27.69
N SER A 228 7.59 -14.34 -26.43
CA SER A 228 8.88 -13.74 -26.07
C SER A 228 9.97 -14.75 -25.71
N GLY A 229 9.65 -16.05 -25.61
CA GLY A 229 10.57 -17.09 -25.20
C GLY A 229 10.93 -17.08 -23.69
N TYR A 230 10.18 -16.35 -22.87
CA TYR A 230 10.38 -16.29 -21.41
C TYR A 230 9.74 -17.45 -20.67
N ARG A 231 8.66 -18.04 -21.22
CA ARG A 231 7.94 -19.12 -20.54
C ARG A 231 8.84 -20.34 -20.32
N ARG A 232 8.79 -20.88 -19.08
CA ARG A 232 9.40 -22.17 -18.70
C ARG A 232 8.28 -23.13 -18.31
N ASP A 233 8.53 -24.43 -18.41
CA ASP A 233 7.52 -25.47 -18.16
C ASP A 233 7.50 -25.86 -16.69
N TYR A 234 6.81 -25.04 -15.88
CA TYR A 234 6.49 -25.30 -14.48
C TYR A 234 5.24 -24.49 -14.06
N GLU A 235 4.51 -24.97 -13.06
CA GLU A 235 3.40 -24.23 -12.48
C GLU A 235 3.84 -23.33 -11.34
N ARG A 236 4.79 -23.79 -10.51
CA ARG A 236 5.37 -23.08 -9.38
C ARG A 236 6.89 -23.30 -9.32
N ALA A 237 7.62 -22.37 -8.72
CA ALA A 237 9.08 -22.39 -8.69
C ALA A 237 9.64 -23.48 -7.75
N HIS A 238 9.06 -23.63 -6.53
CA HIS A 238 9.55 -24.58 -5.56
C HIS A 238 9.48 -26.02 -6.07
N GLY A 239 10.63 -26.71 -6.04
CA GLY A 239 10.79 -28.09 -6.53
C GLY A 239 10.89 -28.25 -8.05
N ALA A 240 10.75 -27.19 -8.84
CA ALA A 240 10.82 -27.24 -10.29
C ALA A 240 12.24 -27.00 -10.81
N ALA A 241 12.83 -27.98 -11.50
CA ALA A 241 14.17 -27.85 -12.08
C ALA A 241 14.25 -26.70 -13.11
N ALA A 242 13.18 -26.49 -13.90
CA ALA A 242 13.10 -25.44 -14.91
C ALA A 242 13.06 -24.02 -14.32
N ALA A 243 12.71 -23.86 -13.03
CA ALA A 243 12.72 -22.58 -12.36
C ALA A 243 14.11 -22.04 -12.04
N ARG A 244 15.15 -22.89 -12.08
CA ARG A 244 16.54 -22.47 -11.83
C ARG A 244 17.07 -21.47 -12.85
N ASP A 245 16.64 -21.64 -14.10
CA ASP A 245 17.07 -20.81 -15.22
C ASP A 245 16.01 -19.78 -15.63
N ASP A 246 15.05 -19.51 -14.73
CA ASP A 246 14.02 -18.51 -14.93
C ASP A 246 14.29 -17.27 -14.05
N PRO A 247 14.60 -16.10 -14.64
CA PRO A 247 14.84 -14.88 -13.90
C PRO A 247 13.59 -14.34 -13.18
N PHE A 248 12.40 -14.84 -13.52
CA PHE A 248 11.14 -14.47 -12.90
C PHE A 248 10.74 -15.39 -11.74
N ALA A 249 11.48 -16.49 -11.52
CA ALA A 249 11.18 -17.41 -10.43
C ALA A 249 11.48 -16.79 -9.05
N LEU A 250 10.64 -17.09 -8.06
CA LEU A 250 10.84 -16.72 -6.66
C LEU A 250 11.15 -17.99 -5.85
N GLU A 251 12.32 -18.02 -5.20
CA GLU A 251 12.74 -19.18 -4.39
C GLU A 251 12.42 -18.92 -2.90
N LEU A 252 11.25 -19.32 -2.45
CA LEU A 252 10.76 -19.07 -1.09
C LEU A 252 11.67 -19.65 0.00
N ALA A 253 12.38 -20.74 -0.28
CA ALA A 253 13.26 -21.40 0.68
C ALA A 253 14.52 -20.60 1.02
N GLU A 254 14.91 -19.63 0.20
CA GLU A 254 16.10 -18.80 0.42
C GLU A 254 15.87 -17.61 1.38
N ASN A 255 14.63 -17.37 1.79
CA ASN A 255 14.29 -16.29 2.71
C ASN A 255 13.46 -16.86 3.88
N ASP A 256 13.95 -16.76 5.10
CA ASP A 256 13.35 -17.38 6.28
C ASP A 256 11.91 -16.91 6.55
N ALA A 257 11.64 -15.62 6.37
CA ALA A 257 10.30 -15.06 6.55
C ALA A 257 9.34 -15.58 5.46
N MET A 258 9.76 -15.58 4.20
CA MET A 258 8.97 -16.09 3.08
C MET A 258 8.73 -17.60 3.20
N ARG A 259 9.75 -18.34 3.61
CA ARG A 259 9.64 -19.77 3.90
C ARG A 259 8.60 -20.02 4.99
N SER A 260 8.74 -19.37 6.14
CA SER A 260 7.86 -19.58 7.29
C SER A 260 6.41 -19.15 7.02
N LEU A 261 6.20 -18.00 6.33
CA LEU A 261 4.87 -17.46 6.06
C LEU A 261 4.14 -18.16 4.91
N TYR A 262 4.87 -18.71 3.95
CA TYR A 262 4.25 -19.22 2.73
C TYR A 262 4.61 -20.68 2.44
N LEU A 263 5.87 -21.06 2.34
CA LEU A 263 6.25 -22.42 1.99
C LEU A 263 5.83 -23.44 3.06
N ASP A 264 6.16 -23.19 4.33
CA ASP A 264 5.80 -24.07 5.44
C ASP A 264 4.29 -24.02 5.76
N ALA A 265 3.59 -22.99 5.27
CA ALA A 265 2.17 -22.75 5.52
C ALA A 265 1.24 -23.39 4.47
N GLU A 266 1.75 -23.85 3.33
CA GLU A 266 0.96 -24.36 2.20
C GLU A 266 0.04 -25.52 2.58
N GLY A 267 0.50 -26.42 3.45
CA GLY A 267 -0.27 -27.59 3.88
C GLY A 267 -1.58 -27.24 4.61
N ALA A 268 -1.72 -26.01 5.13
CA ALA A 268 -2.88 -25.59 5.89
C ALA A 268 -4.00 -24.96 5.02
N ASP A 269 -3.66 -24.30 3.92
CA ASP A 269 -4.64 -23.60 3.07
C ASP A 269 -4.47 -23.82 1.56
N GLY A 270 -3.43 -24.53 1.14
CA GLY A 270 -3.15 -24.82 -0.28
C GLY A 270 -2.70 -23.61 -1.09
N TYR A 271 -2.32 -22.49 -0.43
CA TYR A 271 -1.90 -21.27 -1.13
C TYR A 271 -0.45 -21.35 -1.56
N HIS A 272 -0.19 -21.25 -2.88
CA HIS A 272 1.14 -21.19 -3.47
C HIS A 272 1.53 -19.75 -3.82
N ARG A 273 2.62 -19.26 -3.22
CA ARG A 273 3.09 -17.87 -3.34
C ARG A 273 4.03 -17.64 -4.54
N ASP A 274 4.58 -18.70 -5.11
CA ASP A 274 5.67 -18.75 -6.09
C ASP A 274 5.24 -19.30 -7.46
N ARG A 275 4.01 -18.94 -7.90
CA ARG A 275 3.46 -19.42 -9.17
C ARG A 275 4.19 -18.81 -10.36
N ASN A 276 4.20 -19.54 -11.49
CA ASN A 276 4.75 -19.06 -12.74
C ASN A 276 3.99 -17.82 -13.24
N VAL A 277 4.72 -16.75 -13.53
CA VAL A 277 4.13 -15.48 -14.02
C VAL A 277 3.67 -15.58 -15.48
N PHE A 278 4.02 -16.64 -16.19
CA PHE A 278 3.58 -16.96 -17.55
C PHE A 278 2.52 -18.08 -17.57
N GLY A 279 1.68 -18.14 -16.54
CA GLY A 279 0.55 -19.07 -16.43
C GLY A 279 -0.72 -18.59 -17.16
N ASP A 280 -1.78 -19.43 -17.14
CA ASP A 280 -3.04 -19.16 -17.84
C ASP A 280 -4.07 -18.38 -17.02
N ASP A 281 -3.97 -18.41 -15.70
CA ASP A 281 -4.96 -17.92 -14.75
C ASP A 281 -4.72 -16.47 -14.30
N ILE A 282 -4.10 -15.66 -15.15
CA ILE A 282 -3.86 -14.23 -14.90
C ILE A 282 -4.98 -13.42 -15.55
N THR A 283 -5.64 -12.61 -14.72
CA THR A 283 -6.79 -11.79 -15.15
C THR A 283 -6.58 -10.30 -14.93
N ILE A 284 -5.38 -9.89 -14.51
CA ILE A 284 -4.98 -8.50 -14.34
C ILE A 284 -4.13 -8.03 -15.51
N GLU A 285 -4.13 -6.74 -15.75
CA GLU A 285 -3.31 -6.05 -16.73
C GLU A 285 -1.89 -5.82 -16.20
N ASP A 286 -0.89 -5.68 -17.11
CA ASP A 286 0.50 -5.33 -16.81
C ASP A 286 0.96 -4.01 -17.46
N ASP A 287 0.13 -3.45 -18.36
CA ASP A 287 0.39 -2.22 -19.11
C ASP A 287 -0.91 -1.40 -19.20
N MET A 288 -0.95 -0.23 -18.56
CA MET A 288 -2.17 0.56 -18.40
C MET A 288 -1.91 2.05 -18.52
N ALA A 289 -2.73 2.73 -19.32
CA ALA A 289 -2.69 4.17 -19.54
C ALA A 289 -4.06 4.81 -19.31
N LEU A 290 -4.10 5.92 -18.57
CA LEU A 290 -5.32 6.64 -18.20
C LEU A 290 -5.26 8.12 -18.53
N LEU A 291 -6.45 8.68 -18.78
CA LEU A 291 -6.78 10.08 -18.64
C LEU A 291 -7.79 10.24 -17.51
N VAL A 292 -7.52 11.15 -16.58
CA VAL A 292 -8.43 11.47 -15.48
C VAL A 292 -8.74 12.96 -15.51
N ARG A 293 -10.02 13.33 -15.38
CA ARG A 293 -10.45 14.70 -15.17
C ARG A 293 -10.89 14.87 -13.73
N TYR A 294 -10.50 15.99 -13.13
CA TYR A 294 -10.82 16.39 -11.76
C TYR A 294 -11.89 17.47 -11.71
N ASP A 295 -12.56 17.62 -10.55
CA ASP A 295 -13.61 18.62 -10.28
C ASP A 295 -13.10 20.07 -10.37
N THR A 296 -11.80 20.30 -10.23
CA THR A 296 -11.14 21.60 -10.46
C THR A 296 -10.94 21.92 -11.93
N GLY A 297 -11.23 20.97 -12.84
CA GLY A 297 -10.91 21.06 -14.26
C GLY A 297 -9.50 20.60 -14.63
N ALA A 298 -8.65 20.32 -13.64
CA ALA A 298 -7.32 19.73 -13.89
C ALA A 298 -7.45 18.36 -14.55
N THR A 299 -6.45 18.00 -15.35
CA THR A 299 -6.39 16.69 -16.00
C THR A 299 -5.11 15.95 -15.60
N MET A 300 -5.18 14.61 -15.53
CA MET A 300 -4.01 13.76 -15.32
C MET A 300 -3.85 12.76 -16.46
N THR A 301 -2.66 12.66 -17.03
CA THR A 301 -2.22 11.48 -17.77
C THR A 301 -1.48 10.56 -16.81
N TYR A 302 -1.83 9.28 -16.78
CA TYR A 302 -1.23 8.29 -15.91
C TYR A 302 -0.83 7.05 -16.68
N HIS A 303 0.37 6.51 -16.40
CA HIS A 303 0.83 5.25 -16.97
C HIS A 303 1.44 4.36 -15.88
N LEU A 304 1.06 3.08 -15.86
CA LEU A 304 1.68 2.04 -15.05
C LEU A 304 2.19 0.92 -15.94
N THR A 305 3.49 0.65 -15.86
CA THR A 305 4.17 -0.50 -16.50
C THR A 305 4.68 -1.44 -15.41
N ALA A 306 4.31 -2.73 -15.48
CA ALA A 306 4.71 -3.72 -14.48
C ALA A 306 5.87 -4.63 -14.92
N TYR A 307 6.65 -4.23 -15.93
CA TYR A 307 7.73 -5.02 -16.55
C TYR A 307 8.90 -4.16 -17.04
N SER A 308 9.17 -3.08 -16.34
CA SER A 308 10.26 -2.15 -16.69
C SER A 308 11.63 -2.73 -16.38
N PRO A 309 12.69 -2.33 -17.10
CA PRO A 309 14.07 -2.69 -16.76
C PRO A 309 14.62 -1.99 -15.52
N TRP A 310 13.95 -0.96 -15.03
CA TRP A 310 14.28 -0.19 -13.82
C TRP A 310 13.01 0.13 -13.03
N GLU A 311 13.14 0.49 -11.74
CA GLU A 311 12.02 0.89 -10.92
C GLU A 311 12.11 2.35 -10.52
N GLY A 312 10.98 3.04 -10.61
CA GLY A 312 10.88 4.43 -10.24
C GLY A 312 9.65 5.11 -10.83
N TYR A 313 9.58 6.42 -10.67
CA TYR A 313 8.44 7.18 -11.16
C TYR A 313 8.80 8.64 -11.46
N ARG A 314 7.96 9.25 -12.32
CA ARG A 314 8.01 10.66 -12.68
C ARG A 314 6.65 11.26 -12.50
N VAL A 315 6.58 12.40 -11.79
CA VAL A 315 5.36 13.16 -11.64
C VAL A 315 5.63 14.62 -11.97
N MET A 316 4.91 15.17 -12.94
CA MET A 316 5.06 16.54 -13.40
C MET A 316 3.74 17.28 -13.27
N PHE A 317 3.78 18.46 -12.65
CA PHE A 317 2.62 19.32 -12.45
C PHE A 317 2.82 20.61 -13.25
N ASN A 318 1.87 20.95 -14.13
CA ASN A 318 1.84 22.21 -14.84
C ASN A 318 0.80 23.12 -14.18
N GLY A 319 1.24 24.27 -13.75
CA GLY A 319 0.40 25.27 -13.11
C GLY A 319 0.44 26.62 -13.80
N THR A 320 -0.43 27.54 -13.36
CA THR A 320 -0.58 28.87 -13.94
C THR A 320 0.64 29.79 -13.78
N ARG A 321 1.58 29.44 -12.89
CA ARG A 321 2.81 30.20 -12.61
C ARG A 321 4.11 29.45 -12.83
N GLY A 322 4.03 28.17 -13.22
CA GLY A 322 5.25 27.37 -13.41
C GLY A 322 4.94 25.88 -13.50
N ARG A 323 6.00 25.09 -13.38
CA ARG A 323 5.98 23.64 -13.44
C ARG A 323 6.81 23.07 -12.29
N LEU A 324 6.33 21.98 -11.66
CA LEU A 324 7.05 21.20 -10.66
C LEU A 324 7.29 19.79 -11.23
N GLU A 325 8.53 19.31 -11.14
CA GLU A 325 8.94 18.01 -11.70
C GLU A 325 9.59 17.18 -10.61
N LEU A 326 8.97 16.04 -10.26
CA LEU A 326 9.54 15.02 -9.40
C LEU A 326 9.98 13.84 -10.26
N GLU A 327 11.22 13.39 -10.08
CA GLU A 327 11.75 12.13 -10.60
C GLU A 327 12.36 11.33 -9.43
N VAL A 328 12.02 10.06 -9.33
CA VAL A 328 12.56 9.14 -8.32
C VAL A 328 13.01 7.87 -9.02
N GLU A 329 14.28 7.54 -8.86
CA GLU A 329 14.85 6.27 -9.29
C GLU A 329 15.04 5.40 -8.04
N GLU A 330 14.22 4.35 -7.92
CA GLU A 330 14.26 3.40 -6.80
C GLU A 330 15.23 2.26 -7.06
N SER A 331 15.38 1.85 -8.34
CA SER A 331 16.42 0.91 -8.75
C SER A 331 16.81 1.17 -10.22
N ALA A 332 18.12 1.24 -10.51
CA ALA A 332 18.61 1.54 -11.85
C ALA A 332 18.43 0.37 -12.83
N TRP A 333 18.49 -0.86 -12.35
CA TRP A 333 18.28 -2.10 -13.11
C TRP A 333 18.25 -3.32 -12.19
N GLN A 334 17.72 -4.45 -12.69
CA GLN A 334 17.70 -5.72 -11.95
C GLN A 334 18.51 -6.79 -12.70
N PRO A 335 19.49 -7.42 -12.03
CA PRO A 335 20.19 -8.57 -12.64
C PRO A 335 19.27 -9.79 -12.73
N PRO A 336 19.41 -10.63 -13.75
CA PRO A 336 18.74 -11.92 -13.78
C PRO A 336 19.36 -12.84 -12.71
N LEU A 337 18.61 -13.17 -11.67
CA LEU A 337 19.07 -14.07 -10.61
C LEU A 337 18.81 -15.53 -11.02
N LEU A 338 19.86 -16.21 -11.50
CA LEU A 338 19.79 -17.56 -12.03
C LEU A 338 20.61 -18.55 -11.19
N GLY A 339 20.27 -19.83 -11.22
CA GLY A 339 21.03 -20.90 -10.61
C GLY A 339 21.13 -20.76 -9.09
N THR A 340 22.36 -20.52 -8.61
CA THR A 340 22.69 -20.36 -7.17
C THR A 340 22.91 -18.90 -6.79
N ALA A 341 22.47 -17.93 -7.60
CA ALA A 341 22.59 -16.51 -7.25
C ALA A 341 21.82 -16.21 -5.95
N SER A 342 22.45 -15.44 -5.06
CA SER A 342 21.79 -14.98 -3.82
C SER A 342 20.67 -13.99 -4.11
N GLY A 343 19.68 -13.90 -3.23
CA GLY A 343 18.58 -12.93 -3.33
C GLY A 343 17.40 -13.40 -4.18
N ARG A 344 17.36 -14.65 -4.62
CA ARG A 344 16.22 -15.24 -5.36
C ARG A 344 14.96 -15.35 -4.52
N GLY A 345 15.09 -15.33 -3.20
CA GLY A 345 13.96 -15.31 -2.23
C GLY A 345 13.45 -13.91 -1.88
N THR A 346 14.01 -12.83 -2.42
CA THR A 346 13.60 -11.45 -2.13
C THR A 346 12.67 -10.90 -3.22
N ILE A 347 11.68 -10.10 -2.80
CA ILE A 347 10.70 -9.48 -3.70
C ILE A 347 11.24 -8.15 -4.24
N HIS A 348 11.73 -7.30 -3.35
CA HIS A 348 12.43 -6.08 -3.70
C HIS A 348 13.91 -6.44 -3.86
N GLY A 349 14.52 -6.04 -4.96
CA GLY A 349 15.93 -6.31 -5.26
C GLY A 349 16.84 -5.93 -4.11
N ASP A 350 18.01 -6.54 -4.06
CA ASP A 350 19.00 -6.24 -3.02
C ASP A 350 19.34 -4.74 -3.10
N GLN A 351 19.07 -4.02 -2.02
CA GLN A 351 19.32 -2.57 -1.94
C GLN A 351 20.81 -2.22 -2.18
N ALA A 352 21.70 -3.16 -1.96
CA ALA A 352 23.13 -3.01 -2.29
C ALA A 352 23.41 -2.83 -3.80
N LEU A 353 22.47 -3.24 -4.68
CA LEU A 353 22.54 -3.01 -6.12
C LEU A 353 21.80 -1.75 -6.58
N ALA A 354 21.06 -1.11 -5.69
CA ALA A 354 20.38 0.15 -5.91
C ALA A 354 21.39 1.30 -5.83
N ASN A 355 22.24 1.45 -6.85
CA ASN A 355 22.84 2.75 -7.14
C ASN A 355 21.77 3.66 -7.73
N ALA A 356 20.67 3.82 -6.99
CA ALA A 356 19.58 4.65 -7.38
C ALA A 356 20.03 6.11 -7.40
N GLY A 357 19.63 6.83 -8.43
CA GLY A 357 19.85 8.27 -8.50
C GLY A 357 19.14 9.06 -7.39
N GLY A 358 18.27 8.39 -6.64
CA GLY A 358 17.45 9.00 -5.60
C GLY A 358 16.37 9.94 -6.13
N PRO A 359 15.69 10.69 -5.24
CA PRO A 359 14.68 11.66 -5.61
C PRO A 359 15.30 12.98 -6.07
N ARG A 360 14.70 13.58 -7.10
CA ARG A 360 15.02 14.91 -7.59
C ARG A 360 13.74 15.70 -7.81
N LEU A 361 13.65 16.90 -7.22
CA LEU A 361 12.52 17.81 -7.36
C LEU A 361 12.98 19.14 -7.96
N VAL A 362 12.40 19.55 -9.08
CA VAL A 362 12.76 20.77 -9.80
C VAL A 362 11.54 21.68 -9.94
N LEU A 363 11.68 22.91 -9.48
CA LEU A 363 10.71 23.98 -9.71
C LEU A 363 11.15 24.83 -10.90
N ARG A 364 10.26 25.01 -11.88
CA ARG A 364 10.44 25.84 -13.07
C ARG A 364 9.39 26.95 -13.11
N PRO A 365 9.65 28.12 -12.51
CA PRO A 365 8.75 29.25 -12.64
C PRO A 365 8.68 29.74 -14.10
N LEU A 366 7.59 30.38 -14.53
CA LEU A 366 7.43 30.80 -15.92
C LEU A 366 8.52 31.82 -16.38
N TRP A 367 9.00 32.67 -15.47
CA TRP A 367 9.83 33.82 -15.84
C TRP A 367 11.17 33.87 -15.09
N GLU A 368 11.51 32.79 -14.37
CA GLU A 368 12.75 32.69 -13.60
C GLU A 368 13.51 31.41 -14.00
N PRO A 369 14.83 31.37 -13.79
CA PRO A 369 15.60 30.15 -14.01
C PRO A 369 15.06 28.97 -13.16
N PRO A 370 15.13 27.74 -13.67
CA PRO A 370 14.75 26.57 -12.89
C PRO A 370 15.68 26.42 -11.68
N ARG A 371 15.11 25.91 -10.58
CA ARG A 371 15.86 25.62 -9.37
C ARG A 371 15.51 24.23 -8.84
N GLU A 372 16.49 23.56 -8.32
CA GLU A 372 16.29 22.32 -7.58
C GLU A 372 15.76 22.66 -6.18
N VAL A 373 14.76 21.92 -5.74
CA VAL A 373 14.19 22.04 -4.40
C VAL A 373 14.97 21.10 -3.50
N GLU A 374 15.47 21.61 -2.39
CA GLU A 374 16.13 20.78 -1.37
C GLU A 374 15.13 19.79 -0.79
N LEU A 375 15.49 18.52 -0.83
CA LEU A 375 14.67 17.42 -0.31
C LEU A 375 15.19 16.97 1.05
N PRO A 376 14.29 16.54 1.95
CA PRO A 376 14.70 15.86 3.18
C PRO A 376 15.53 14.60 2.87
N ALA A 377 16.30 14.13 3.84
CA ALA A 377 17.05 12.88 3.71
C ALA A 377 16.09 11.75 3.29
N PHE A 378 16.44 11.06 2.21
CA PHE A 378 15.67 9.96 1.66
C PHE A 378 16.17 8.65 2.26
N ASP A 379 15.26 7.89 2.89
CA ASP A 379 15.54 6.54 3.35
C ASP A 379 15.02 5.55 2.30
N HIS A 380 15.86 4.62 1.86
CA HIS A 380 15.46 3.56 0.92
C HIS A 380 14.63 2.46 1.59
N ALA A 381 14.59 2.40 2.94
CA ALA A 381 13.79 1.42 3.67
C ALA A 381 12.30 1.81 3.72
N GLY A 382 11.41 0.84 3.72
CA GLY A 382 9.99 1.00 4.04
C GLY A 382 9.29 2.14 3.30
N HIS A 383 9.28 2.13 1.97
CA HIS A 383 8.65 3.18 1.14
C HIS A 383 9.19 4.60 1.42
N GLY A 384 10.49 4.73 1.54
CA GLY A 384 11.15 6.01 1.81
C GLY A 384 10.95 6.49 3.26
N GLY A 385 10.83 5.56 4.22
CA GLY A 385 10.56 5.87 5.64
C GLY A 385 9.09 6.16 5.94
N GLY A 386 8.20 6.09 4.94
CA GLY A 386 6.77 6.39 5.10
C GLY A 386 6.02 5.41 6.01
N ASP A 387 6.45 4.15 6.06
CA ASP A 387 5.80 3.14 6.90
C ASP A 387 5.89 3.48 8.40
N GLU A 388 7.09 3.78 8.92
CA GLU A 388 7.28 4.10 10.34
C GLU A 388 6.57 5.41 10.72
N ARG A 389 6.69 6.44 9.89
CA ARG A 389 6.02 7.73 10.11
C ARG A 389 4.49 7.62 10.09
N MET A 390 3.93 6.76 9.24
CA MET A 390 2.50 6.44 9.26
C MET A 390 2.11 5.76 10.57
N LEU A 391 2.87 4.78 11.02
CA LEU A 391 2.60 4.07 12.27
C LEU A 391 2.67 4.98 13.48
N ASP A 392 3.60 5.95 13.50
CA ASP A 392 3.69 6.96 14.56
C ASP A 392 2.47 7.88 14.59
N VAL A 393 1.94 8.25 13.43
CA VAL A 393 0.71 9.06 13.36
C VAL A 393 -0.54 8.24 13.72
N LEU A 394 -0.57 6.95 13.40
CA LEU A 394 -1.70 6.08 13.72
C LEU A 394 -1.76 5.68 15.20
N TYR A 395 -0.60 5.42 15.81
CA TYR A 395 -0.50 4.74 17.09
C TYR A 395 0.35 5.49 18.14
N GLY A 396 0.89 6.64 17.80
CA GLY A 396 1.83 7.40 18.60
C GLY A 396 3.28 6.90 18.48
N PRO A 397 4.25 7.74 18.89
CA PRO A 397 5.68 7.40 18.81
C PRO A 397 6.05 6.23 19.72
N VAL A 398 7.18 5.56 19.39
CA VAL A 398 7.71 4.44 20.17
C VAL A 398 8.47 4.91 21.41
N ASP A 399 9.04 6.12 21.40
CA ASP A 399 9.90 6.62 22.49
C ASP A 399 9.09 6.89 23.76
N PRO A 400 9.36 6.16 24.88
CA PRO A 400 8.68 6.38 26.15
C PRO A 400 9.02 7.73 26.82
N ALA A 401 10.01 8.49 26.32
CA ALA A 401 10.33 9.83 26.79
C ALA A 401 9.35 10.91 26.28
N ASP A 402 8.65 10.63 25.20
CA ASP A 402 7.65 11.52 24.66
C ASP A 402 6.28 11.28 25.30
N GLY A 403 6.07 11.53 26.54
CA GLY A 403 4.82 11.45 27.32
C GLY A 403 3.52 10.97 26.62
N PRO A 404 2.44 10.72 27.33
CA PRO A 404 1.25 10.13 26.76
C PRO A 404 0.55 11.09 25.78
N VAL A 405 0.60 10.77 24.48
CA VAL A 405 -0.31 11.38 23.51
C VAL A 405 -1.64 10.65 23.59
N ASP A 406 -2.70 11.33 24.05
CA ASP A 406 -4.05 10.79 23.99
C ASP A 406 -4.49 10.73 22.52
N PRO A 407 -4.76 9.55 21.94
CA PRO A 407 -5.18 9.46 20.54
C PRO A 407 -6.57 10.07 20.26
N ALA A 408 -7.32 10.41 21.27
CA ALA A 408 -8.61 11.10 21.17
C ALA A 408 -8.46 12.64 21.14
N ASP A 409 -7.41 13.18 21.75
CA ASP A 409 -7.12 14.60 21.75
C ASP A 409 -6.00 14.90 20.75
N GLY A 410 -6.31 15.33 19.57
CA GLY A 410 -5.34 15.76 18.56
C GLY A 410 -4.54 17.04 18.94
N ALA A 411 -4.34 17.31 20.23
CA ALA A 411 -3.60 18.43 20.75
C ALA A 411 -2.33 17.93 21.45
N MET A 412 -1.19 18.08 20.79
CA MET A 412 0.13 18.03 21.44
C MET A 412 0.36 19.32 22.23
N ASP A 413 0.84 19.21 23.48
CA ASP A 413 1.35 20.35 24.24
C ASP A 413 2.61 20.91 23.53
N PRO A 414 2.60 22.16 23.09
CA PRO A 414 3.70 22.74 22.30
C PRO A 414 5.00 22.97 23.11
N ALA A 415 5.05 22.66 24.40
CA ALA A 415 6.19 22.93 25.27
C ALA A 415 7.23 21.80 25.36
N ALA A 416 6.97 20.59 24.79
CA ALA A 416 7.83 19.39 24.99
C ALA A 416 8.80 19.09 23.83
N ALA A 417 8.83 19.88 22.76
CA ALA A 417 9.63 19.60 21.57
C ALA A 417 10.93 20.44 21.52
N THR A 418 12.00 19.91 22.10
CA THR A 418 13.35 20.43 21.84
C THR A 418 14.18 19.35 21.12
N GLY A 419 14.28 19.49 19.76
CA GLY A 419 15.31 18.77 19.02
C GLY A 419 14.91 18.04 17.71
N ALA A 420 13.67 17.67 17.47
CA ALA A 420 13.17 17.29 16.14
C ALA A 420 12.20 18.37 15.70
N ALA A 421 12.22 18.75 14.42
CA ALA A 421 11.27 19.73 13.92
C ALA A 421 9.85 19.26 14.25
N ALA A 422 9.18 20.00 15.16
CA ALA A 422 7.82 19.70 15.60
C ALA A 422 6.92 19.64 14.35
N VAL A 423 6.44 18.45 14.01
CA VAL A 423 5.41 18.30 12.99
C VAL A 423 4.14 18.92 13.59
N ASP A 424 3.63 19.98 12.95
CA ASP A 424 2.40 20.63 13.37
C ASP A 424 1.27 19.56 13.46
N ALA A 425 0.64 19.44 14.62
CA ALA A 425 -0.44 18.47 14.87
C ALA A 425 -1.60 18.62 13.86
N SER A 426 -1.84 19.85 13.36
CA SER A 426 -2.81 20.13 12.30
C SER A 426 -2.38 19.48 10.97
N ASP A 427 -1.09 19.37 10.70
CA ASP A 427 -0.53 18.77 9.49
C ASP A 427 -0.50 17.22 9.59
N ALA A 428 -0.23 16.67 10.76
CA ALA A 428 -0.31 15.23 11.01
C ALA A 428 -1.74 14.68 10.80
N SER A 429 -2.77 15.43 11.23
CA SER A 429 -4.17 15.06 11.00
C SER A 429 -4.56 15.08 9.52
N ARG A 430 -4.02 16.02 8.73
CA ARG A 430 -4.26 16.13 7.27
C ARG A 430 -3.60 15.03 6.45
N ARG A 431 -2.60 14.33 6.98
CA ARG A 431 -1.93 13.20 6.32
C ARG A 431 -2.65 11.87 6.51
N ARG A 432 -3.42 11.71 7.58
CA ARG A 432 -4.20 10.49 7.82
C ARG A 432 -5.28 10.37 6.74
N ALA A 433 -5.21 9.33 5.94
CA ALA A 433 -6.24 9.05 4.95
C ALA A 433 -7.45 8.37 5.61
N THR A 434 -8.62 8.89 5.28
CA THR A 434 -9.92 8.43 5.77
C THR A 434 -10.57 7.43 4.81
N GLU A 435 -11.75 6.95 5.16
CA GLU A 435 -12.60 6.15 4.26
C GLU A 435 -13.01 6.91 2.99
N GLU A 436 -13.15 8.25 3.05
CA GLU A 436 -13.45 9.06 1.86
C GLU A 436 -12.25 9.08 0.90
N ASP A 437 -11.04 9.26 1.42
CA ASP A 437 -9.80 9.18 0.64
C ASP A 437 -9.65 7.80 0.00
N GLY A 438 -9.90 6.74 0.78
CA GLY A 438 -9.91 5.35 0.31
C GLY A 438 -10.91 5.13 -0.82
N ALA A 439 -12.11 5.69 -0.70
CA ALA A 439 -13.15 5.60 -1.72
C ALA A 439 -12.76 6.36 -3.00
N LEU A 440 -12.24 7.59 -2.90
CA LEU A 440 -11.80 8.38 -4.06
C LEU A 440 -10.69 7.69 -4.85
N ALA A 441 -9.70 7.12 -4.16
CA ALA A 441 -8.64 6.35 -4.82
C ALA A 441 -9.18 5.08 -5.48
N LEU A 442 -10.09 4.37 -4.81
CA LEU A 442 -10.72 3.15 -5.30
C LEU A 442 -11.58 3.41 -6.55
N VAL A 443 -12.45 4.42 -6.53
CA VAL A 443 -13.37 4.67 -7.66
C VAL A 443 -12.62 5.03 -8.94
N THR A 444 -11.46 5.70 -8.83
CA THR A 444 -10.59 5.95 -9.99
C THR A 444 -10.13 4.64 -10.63
N GLY A 445 -9.65 3.69 -9.82
CA GLY A 445 -9.23 2.38 -10.30
C GLY A 445 -10.37 1.54 -10.87
N LEU A 446 -11.55 1.58 -10.25
CA LEU A 446 -12.73 0.87 -10.74
C LEU A 446 -13.25 1.47 -12.06
N ALA A 447 -13.30 2.81 -12.17
CA ALA A 447 -13.67 3.50 -13.41
C ALA A 447 -12.68 3.16 -14.54
N ALA A 448 -11.37 3.08 -14.24
CA ALA A 448 -10.37 2.62 -15.20
C ALA A 448 -10.66 1.20 -15.71
N ASN A 449 -10.91 0.26 -14.80
CA ASN A 449 -11.25 -1.13 -15.16
C ASN A 449 -12.53 -1.21 -16.04
N GLN A 450 -13.54 -0.40 -15.73
CA GLN A 450 -14.76 -0.33 -16.55
C GLN A 450 -14.47 0.28 -17.94
N SER A 451 -13.63 1.31 -18.00
CA SER A 451 -13.20 1.94 -19.25
C SER A 451 -12.42 0.97 -20.14
N PHE A 452 -11.54 0.14 -19.58
CA PHE A 452 -10.81 -0.90 -20.34
C PHE A 452 -11.74 -1.87 -21.06
N VAL A 453 -12.86 -2.23 -20.42
CA VAL A 453 -13.86 -3.15 -20.98
C VAL A 453 -14.79 -2.45 -21.97
N SER A 454 -15.26 -1.25 -21.64
CA SER A 454 -16.26 -0.54 -22.43
C SER A 454 -15.69 0.25 -23.61
N GLY A 455 -14.40 0.63 -23.53
CA GLY A 455 -13.76 1.57 -24.47
C GLY A 455 -14.34 2.98 -24.41
N LYS A 456 -14.95 3.37 -23.28
CA LYS A 456 -15.62 4.66 -23.09
C LYS A 456 -15.13 5.35 -21.83
N PRO A 457 -15.23 6.70 -21.75
CA PRO A 457 -15.08 7.42 -20.49
C PRO A 457 -16.13 6.95 -19.47
N VAL A 458 -15.74 6.91 -18.20
CA VAL A 458 -16.59 6.49 -17.07
C VAL A 458 -16.59 7.60 -16.04
N ALA A 459 -17.77 8.10 -15.69
CA ALA A 459 -17.92 9.04 -14.58
C ALA A 459 -17.74 8.30 -13.23
N THR A 460 -16.92 8.84 -12.36
CA THR A 460 -16.66 8.22 -11.04
C THR A 460 -17.91 8.14 -10.17
N ALA A 461 -18.83 9.09 -10.32
CA ALA A 461 -20.12 9.08 -9.64
C ALA A 461 -20.98 7.86 -10.02
N ASP A 462 -20.89 7.38 -11.27
CA ASP A 462 -21.67 6.22 -11.74
C ASP A 462 -21.13 4.90 -11.17
N VAL A 463 -19.85 4.86 -10.75
CA VAL A 463 -19.22 3.66 -10.18
C VAL A 463 -19.77 3.33 -8.79
N VAL A 464 -19.99 4.34 -7.96
CA VAL A 464 -20.47 4.19 -6.57
C VAL A 464 -21.91 4.64 -6.37
N ALA A 465 -22.62 4.93 -7.45
CA ALA A 465 -24.06 5.20 -7.39
C ALA A 465 -24.83 4.01 -6.77
N PRO A 466 -25.93 4.25 -6.05
CA PRO A 466 -26.72 3.23 -5.35
C PRO A 466 -27.32 2.19 -6.30
#